data_a900b15903090fbaa29202d9d66db707
#
_entry.id   a900b15903090fbaa29202d9d66db707
#
_cell.length_a   1.000
_cell.length_b   1.000
_cell.length_c   1.000
_cell.angle_alpha   90.00
_cell.angle_beta   90.00
_cell.angle_gamma   90.00
#
_symmetry.space_group_name_H-M   'P 1'
#
loop_
_entity.id
_entity.type
_entity.pdbx_description
1 polymer ?
#
loop_
_entity_poly.entity_id
_entity_poly.type
_entity_poly.pdbx_seq_one_letter_code
_entity_poly.pdbx_strand_id
1 'polypeptide(L)'
;MRYSTYNAIPQYPKSKKHPYETLEKAAVFGVKTLVFGSGGARRVPEGFPQEEAFAQLVELCRDHIAPAVEAQGMVCCLEPLQRGECNILTSSQEAFQLVQAVGRPGVQLLVDLFHFDLEQEPLSVISRYQGHLGHCHIASAQNHRLLPQPWDGEDYLPFFQALQSIGYPGRLSLEGDTRGGLHQIASSLAYVKELARQAGL
;
A
#
# COMPACT_ATOMS: atom_id res chain seq x y z
N MET A 1 31.69 -6.35 -0.45
CA MET A 1 30.88 -5.97 -1.63
C MET A 1 29.62 -5.32 -1.12
N ARG A 2 29.37 -4.04 -1.40
CA ARG A 2 28.10 -3.41 -1.02
C ARG A 2 27.08 -3.79 -2.09
N TYR A 3 26.23 -4.75 -1.78
CA TYR A 3 25.02 -5.00 -2.55
C TYR A 3 23.99 -3.95 -2.13
N SER A 4 23.76 -2.94 -2.96
CA SER A 4 22.58 -2.09 -2.76
C SER A 4 21.37 -2.87 -3.28
N THR A 5 20.21 -2.76 -2.66
CA THR A 5 18.92 -3.23 -3.20
C THR A 5 18.68 -2.65 -4.60
N TYR A 6 19.30 -1.53 -4.92
CA TYR A 6 19.45 -0.97 -6.25
C TYR A 6 20.12 -1.92 -7.26
N ASN A 7 21.02 -2.82 -6.79
CA ASN A 7 21.70 -3.81 -7.63
C ASN A 7 21.05 -5.20 -7.57
N ALA A 8 20.20 -5.45 -6.59
CA ALA A 8 19.45 -6.70 -6.46
C ALA A 8 18.16 -6.71 -7.31
N ILE A 9 17.75 -5.55 -7.85
CA ILE A 9 16.65 -5.44 -8.81
C ILE A 9 17.25 -5.42 -10.24
N PRO A 10 17.36 -6.58 -10.92
CA PRO A 10 18.03 -6.67 -12.24
C PRO A 10 17.34 -5.87 -13.35
N GLN A 11 16.14 -5.35 -13.09
CA GLN A 11 15.29 -4.70 -14.08
C GLN A 11 15.13 -3.18 -13.89
N TYR A 12 15.73 -2.59 -12.85
CA TYR A 12 15.72 -1.14 -12.76
C TYR A 12 16.74 -0.57 -13.75
N PRO A 13 16.30 0.19 -14.77
CA PRO A 13 17.24 0.78 -15.72
C PRO A 13 18.20 1.69 -14.98
N LYS A 14 19.50 1.53 -15.22
CA LYS A 14 20.59 2.35 -14.66
C LYS A 14 20.51 3.84 -15.06
N SER A 15 19.46 4.26 -15.75
CA SER A 15 19.25 5.65 -16.15
C SER A 15 18.44 6.39 -15.08
N LYS A 16 19.06 7.36 -14.44
CA LYS A 16 18.47 8.29 -13.47
C LYS A 16 17.27 9.11 -14.03
N LYS A 17 16.96 9.02 -15.32
CA LYS A 17 15.90 9.80 -15.98
C LYS A 17 14.52 9.13 -15.97
N HIS A 18 14.45 7.81 -15.96
CA HIS A 18 13.19 7.08 -16.16
C HIS A 18 12.11 7.27 -15.07
N PRO A 19 12.44 7.27 -13.77
CA PRO A 19 11.40 7.44 -12.73
C PRO A 19 10.75 8.84 -12.82
N TYR A 20 11.54 9.89 -13.01
CA TYR A 20 11.05 11.28 -13.06
C TYR A 20 10.13 11.52 -14.26
N GLU A 21 10.49 11.03 -15.46
CA GLU A 21 9.65 11.15 -16.65
C GLU A 21 8.29 10.44 -16.48
N THR A 22 8.28 9.29 -15.79
CA THR A 22 7.03 8.57 -15.51
C THR A 22 6.15 9.34 -14.54
N LEU A 23 6.73 9.96 -13.50
CA LEU A 23 6.01 10.77 -12.53
C LEU A 23 5.45 12.06 -13.17
N GLU A 24 6.23 12.72 -14.03
CA GLU A 24 5.76 13.89 -14.79
C GLU A 24 4.55 13.54 -15.66
N LYS A 25 4.60 12.41 -16.37
CA LYS A 25 3.45 11.92 -17.15
C LYS A 25 2.24 11.63 -16.26
N ALA A 26 2.45 10.94 -15.12
CA ALA A 26 1.39 10.67 -14.17
C ALA A 26 0.76 11.96 -13.62
N ALA A 27 1.58 13.00 -13.38
CA ALA A 27 1.10 14.31 -12.94
C ALA A 27 0.17 14.97 -13.96
N VAL A 28 0.48 14.88 -15.26
CA VAL A 28 -0.38 15.39 -16.35
C VAL A 28 -1.77 14.74 -16.33
N PHE A 29 -1.85 13.44 -15.96
CA PHE A 29 -3.12 12.74 -15.79
C PHE A 29 -3.80 12.99 -14.43
N GLY A 30 -3.26 13.88 -13.61
CA GLY A 30 -3.83 14.22 -12.30
C GLY A 30 -3.65 13.15 -11.22
N VAL A 31 -2.72 12.20 -11.40
CA VAL A 31 -2.39 11.19 -10.39
C VAL A 31 -1.88 11.89 -9.13
N LYS A 32 -2.39 11.50 -7.97
CA LYS A 32 -1.99 12.03 -6.66
C LYS A 32 -1.37 10.98 -5.76
N THR A 33 -1.66 9.72 -5.98
CA THR A 33 -1.19 8.60 -5.15
C THR A 33 -0.54 7.55 -6.04
N LEU A 34 0.65 7.14 -5.66
CA LEU A 34 1.37 6.00 -6.22
C LEU A 34 1.41 4.89 -5.19
N VAL A 35 1.30 3.65 -5.64
CA VAL A 35 1.41 2.48 -4.76
C VAL A 35 2.78 1.83 -4.95
N PHE A 36 3.48 1.60 -3.85
CA PHE A 36 4.71 0.83 -3.82
C PHE A 36 4.43 -0.56 -3.20
N GLY A 37 3.76 -1.43 -3.98
CA GLY A 37 3.34 -2.78 -3.61
C GLY A 37 4.07 -3.90 -4.35
N SER A 38 5.12 -3.61 -5.13
CA SER A 38 5.84 -4.62 -5.92
C SER A 38 6.69 -5.54 -5.05
N GLY A 39 6.13 -6.66 -4.56
CA GLY A 39 6.82 -7.63 -3.70
C GLY A 39 8.10 -8.20 -4.34
N GLY A 40 8.04 -8.57 -5.63
CA GLY A 40 9.20 -9.09 -6.36
C GLY A 40 10.34 -8.09 -6.49
N ALA A 41 10.04 -6.78 -6.55
CA ALA A 41 11.04 -5.72 -6.70
C ALA A 41 11.83 -5.45 -5.39
N ARG A 42 11.24 -5.77 -4.23
CA ARG A 42 11.84 -5.53 -2.91
C ARG A 42 12.17 -6.81 -2.14
N ARG A 43 11.93 -7.98 -2.74
CA ARG A 43 12.23 -9.27 -2.07
C ARG A 43 13.69 -9.35 -1.68
N VAL A 44 13.95 -9.63 -0.41
CA VAL A 44 15.29 -9.79 0.14
C VAL A 44 15.85 -11.12 -0.33
N PRO A 45 17.05 -11.15 -0.96
CA PRO A 45 17.70 -12.39 -1.37
C PRO A 45 18.05 -13.28 -0.16
N GLU A 46 18.10 -14.58 -0.40
CA GLU A 46 18.52 -15.54 0.64
C GLU A 46 19.93 -15.20 1.17
N GLY A 47 20.09 -15.20 2.49
CA GLY A 47 21.34 -14.87 3.15
C GLY A 47 21.67 -13.37 3.23
N PHE A 48 20.84 -12.48 2.67
CA PHE A 48 21.01 -11.04 2.82
C PHE A 48 20.39 -10.56 4.15
N PRO A 49 21.07 -9.70 4.95
CA PRO A 49 20.54 -9.25 6.24
C PRO A 49 19.27 -8.41 6.07
N GLN A 50 18.20 -8.77 6.79
CA GLN A 50 16.91 -8.07 6.76
C GLN A 50 17.03 -6.60 7.19
N GLU A 51 17.84 -6.34 8.23
CA GLU A 51 18.08 -4.97 8.72
C GLU A 51 18.76 -4.10 7.66
N GLU A 52 19.72 -4.66 6.92
CA GLU A 52 20.37 -3.94 5.83
C GLU A 52 19.41 -3.68 4.67
N ALA A 53 18.56 -4.65 4.32
CA ALA A 53 17.52 -4.47 3.30
C ALA A 53 16.52 -3.38 3.72
N PHE A 54 16.10 -3.38 4.98
CA PHE A 54 15.22 -2.33 5.51
C PHE A 54 15.88 -0.95 5.44
N ALA A 55 17.14 -0.83 5.86
CA ALA A 55 17.88 0.43 5.79
C ALA A 55 18.02 0.94 4.34
N GLN A 56 18.24 0.05 3.38
CA GLN A 56 18.28 0.40 1.95
C GLN A 56 16.92 0.87 1.43
N LEU A 57 15.81 0.28 1.89
CA LEU A 57 14.46 0.76 1.55
C LEU A 57 14.20 2.16 2.15
N VAL A 58 14.65 2.42 3.37
CA VAL A 58 14.56 3.75 3.99
C VAL A 58 15.32 4.77 3.14
N GLU A 59 16.57 4.49 2.76
CA GLU A 59 17.39 5.36 1.91
C GLU A 59 16.71 5.61 0.55
N LEU A 60 16.26 4.54 -0.12
CA LEU A 60 15.54 4.64 -1.38
C LEU A 60 14.32 5.56 -1.29
N CYS A 61 13.50 5.34 -0.26
CA CYS A 61 12.27 6.12 -0.10
C CYS A 61 12.56 7.57 0.28
N ARG A 62 13.51 7.81 1.19
CA ARG A 62 13.81 9.15 1.70
C ARG A 62 14.55 10.01 0.67
N ASP A 63 15.54 9.44 -0.02
CA ASP A 63 16.50 10.21 -0.82
C ASP A 63 16.15 10.25 -2.31
N HIS A 64 15.29 9.32 -2.77
CA HIS A 64 14.92 9.22 -4.17
C HIS A 64 13.41 9.31 -4.43
N ILE A 65 12.58 8.50 -3.73
CA ILE A 65 11.15 8.47 -4.00
C ILE A 65 10.47 9.74 -3.47
N ALA A 66 10.68 10.07 -2.20
CA ALA A 66 10.01 11.21 -1.57
C ALA A 66 10.24 12.53 -2.33
N PRO A 67 11.50 12.94 -2.65
CA PRO A 67 11.72 14.17 -3.39
C PRO A 67 11.05 14.17 -4.77
N ALA A 68 11.02 13.02 -5.44
CA ALA A 68 10.45 12.90 -6.77
C ALA A 68 8.91 13.05 -6.77
N VAL A 69 8.22 12.41 -5.82
CA VAL A 69 6.75 12.51 -5.72
C VAL A 69 6.32 13.87 -5.17
N GLU A 70 7.04 14.42 -4.19
CA GLU A 70 6.77 15.74 -3.62
C GLU A 70 6.88 16.86 -4.65
N ALA A 71 7.88 16.79 -5.55
CA ALA A 71 8.04 17.74 -6.64
C ALA A 71 6.83 17.79 -7.60
N GLN A 72 6.04 16.72 -7.66
CA GLN A 72 4.83 16.60 -8.47
C GLN A 72 3.53 16.77 -7.67
N GLY A 73 3.62 17.09 -6.37
CA GLY A 73 2.46 17.18 -5.48
C GLY A 73 1.72 15.83 -5.32
N MET A 74 2.47 14.76 -5.33
CA MET A 74 2.00 13.37 -5.16
C MET A 74 2.51 12.78 -3.84
N VAL A 75 1.94 11.64 -3.45
CA VAL A 75 2.46 10.77 -2.39
C VAL A 75 2.71 9.36 -2.93
N CYS A 76 3.70 8.69 -2.38
CA CYS A 76 3.96 7.27 -2.57
C CYS A 76 3.52 6.52 -1.32
N CYS A 77 2.57 5.61 -1.47
CA CYS A 77 2.04 4.80 -0.38
C CYS A 77 2.70 3.42 -0.38
N LEU A 78 3.35 3.10 0.73
CA LEU A 78 4.02 1.80 0.94
C LEU A 78 2.98 0.77 1.32
N GLU A 79 2.85 -0.25 0.51
CA GLU A 79 1.93 -1.35 0.72
C GLU A 79 2.66 -2.57 1.29
N PRO A 80 2.37 -2.97 2.53
CA PRO A 80 2.80 -4.27 3.05
C PRO A 80 2.05 -5.39 2.32
N LEU A 81 2.75 -6.48 2.06
CA LEU A 81 2.18 -7.66 1.42
C LEU A 81 2.28 -8.85 2.36
N GLN A 82 1.32 -9.75 2.31
CA GLN A 82 1.37 -11.01 3.07
C GLN A 82 2.65 -11.82 2.80
N ARG A 83 3.08 -12.63 3.78
CA ARG A 83 4.35 -13.41 3.72
C ARG A 83 4.45 -14.36 2.54
N GLY A 84 3.33 -14.81 1.98
CA GLY A 84 3.33 -15.60 0.75
C GLY A 84 3.83 -14.83 -0.48
N GLU A 85 3.67 -13.52 -0.50
CA GLU A 85 4.02 -12.67 -1.65
C GLU A 85 5.36 -11.95 -1.48
N CYS A 86 5.75 -11.60 -0.26
CA CYS A 86 7.01 -10.91 0.01
C CYS A 86 7.64 -11.39 1.33
N ASN A 87 8.91 -11.06 1.56
CA ASN A 87 9.65 -11.39 2.78
C ASN A 87 10.21 -10.15 3.51
N ILE A 88 9.73 -8.96 3.13
CA ILE A 88 10.02 -7.69 3.79
C ILE A 88 8.81 -6.77 3.64
N LEU A 89 8.52 -5.96 4.63
CA LEU A 89 7.27 -5.20 4.77
C LEU A 89 6.06 -6.15 4.67
N THR A 90 6.03 -7.12 5.57
CA THR A 90 5.01 -8.18 5.60
C THR A 90 3.88 -7.88 6.58
N SER A 91 3.91 -6.72 7.22
CA SER A 91 2.82 -6.23 8.07
C SER A 91 2.67 -4.71 7.94
N SER A 92 1.48 -4.21 8.24
CA SER A 92 1.23 -2.77 8.27
C SER A 92 2.10 -2.06 9.31
N GLN A 93 2.42 -2.73 10.42
CA GLN A 93 3.31 -2.20 11.45
C GLN A 93 4.75 -2.05 10.96
N GLU A 94 5.28 -3.06 10.22
CA GLU A 94 6.62 -2.98 9.64
C GLU A 94 6.71 -1.87 8.58
N ALA A 95 5.69 -1.76 7.70
CA ALA A 95 5.64 -0.69 6.72
C ALA A 95 5.50 0.70 7.39
N PHE A 96 4.76 0.81 8.47
CA PHE A 96 4.65 2.05 9.26
C PHE A 96 5.99 2.44 9.89
N GLN A 97 6.75 1.49 10.42
CA GLN A 97 8.11 1.76 10.90
C GLN A 97 9.01 2.34 9.80
N LEU A 98 8.87 1.84 8.57
CA LEU A 98 9.60 2.39 7.43
C LEU A 98 9.15 3.81 7.11
N VAL A 99 7.84 4.09 7.07
CA VAL A 99 7.30 5.45 6.89
C VAL A 99 7.88 6.42 7.93
N GLN A 100 7.91 6.00 9.19
CA GLN A 100 8.48 6.81 10.29
C GLN A 100 9.98 7.04 10.11
N ALA A 101 10.75 6.01 9.73
CA ALA A 101 12.20 6.11 9.50
C ALA A 101 12.54 6.98 8.28
N VAL A 102 11.69 6.98 7.25
CA VAL A 102 11.81 7.89 6.09
C VAL A 102 11.57 9.34 6.49
N GLY A 103 10.56 9.62 7.32
CA GLY A 103 10.30 10.95 7.87
C GLY A 103 9.97 12.01 6.82
N ARG A 104 9.36 11.64 5.70
CA ARG A 104 9.03 12.54 4.57
C ARG A 104 7.53 12.52 4.27
N PRO A 105 6.87 13.67 4.08
CA PRO A 105 5.42 13.73 3.81
C PRO A 105 5.02 13.07 2.48
N GLY A 106 5.94 12.97 1.52
CA GLY A 106 5.74 12.30 0.24
C GLY A 106 5.69 10.77 0.33
N VAL A 107 6.01 10.17 1.50
CA VAL A 107 5.93 8.73 1.72
C VAL A 107 4.96 8.43 2.85
N GLN A 108 3.93 7.67 2.55
CA GLN A 108 2.86 7.34 3.49
C GLN A 108 2.59 5.84 3.50
N LEU A 109 1.81 5.37 4.47
CA LEU A 109 1.38 3.99 4.57
C LEU A 109 0.19 3.72 3.65
N LEU A 110 0.12 2.53 3.10
CA LEU A 110 -1.09 1.93 2.55
C LEU A 110 -1.50 0.74 3.43
N VAL A 111 -2.77 0.61 3.74
CA VAL A 111 -3.35 -0.60 4.32
C VAL A 111 -4.22 -1.26 3.27
N ASP A 112 -3.83 -2.46 2.84
CA ASP A 112 -4.69 -3.36 2.06
C ASP A 112 -5.32 -4.37 3.02
N LEU A 113 -6.65 -4.32 3.15
CA LEU A 113 -7.38 -5.19 4.07
C LEU A 113 -7.17 -6.68 3.74
N PHE A 114 -7.01 -7.03 2.48
CA PHE A 114 -6.72 -8.41 2.07
C PHE A 114 -5.43 -8.94 2.71
N HIS A 115 -4.33 -8.20 2.59
CA HIS A 115 -3.05 -8.60 3.18
C HIS A 115 -3.08 -8.52 4.70
N PHE A 116 -3.75 -7.50 5.24
CA PHE A 116 -3.91 -7.25 6.66
C PHE A 116 -4.62 -8.41 7.37
N ASP A 117 -5.72 -8.91 6.79
CA ASP A 117 -6.50 -10.02 7.33
C ASP A 117 -5.75 -11.36 7.18
N LEU A 118 -5.05 -11.59 6.07
CA LEU A 118 -4.23 -12.80 5.89
C LEU A 118 -3.10 -12.89 6.91
N GLU A 119 -2.52 -11.76 7.32
CA GLU A 119 -1.51 -11.68 8.37
C GLU A 119 -2.12 -11.57 9.78
N GLN A 120 -3.45 -11.61 9.90
CA GLN A 120 -4.20 -11.57 11.16
C GLN A 120 -3.85 -10.36 12.03
N GLU A 121 -3.62 -9.21 11.40
CA GLU A 121 -3.32 -7.99 12.13
C GLU A 121 -4.58 -7.46 12.84
N PRO A 122 -4.49 -7.05 14.12
CA PRO A 122 -5.65 -6.53 14.82
C PRO A 122 -5.99 -5.11 14.35
N LEU A 123 -7.26 -4.83 14.02
CA LEU A 123 -7.71 -3.51 13.55
C LEU A 123 -7.35 -2.35 14.49
N SER A 124 -7.14 -2.65 15.78
CA SER A 124 -6.72 -1.64 16.77
C SER A 124 -5.37 -0.96 16.43
N VAL A 125 -4.50 -1.58 15.61
CA VAL A 125 -3.23 -0.96 15.22
C VAL A 125 -3.45 0.25 14.30
N ILE A 126 -4.58 0.32 13.58
CA ILE A 126 -4.91 1.43 12.67
C ILE A 126 -4.91 2.76 13.39
N SER A 127 -5.25 2.78 14.68
CA SER A 127 -5.20 4.00 15.51
C SER A 127 -3.82 4.68 15.54
N ARG A 128 -2.74 3.91 15.32
CA ARG A 128 -1.36 4.43 15.28
C ARG A 128 -1.01 5.12 13.96
N TYR A 129 -1.83 4.95 12.92
CA TYR A 129 -1.54 5.42 11.56
C TYR A 129 -2.15 6.77 11.24
N GLN A 130 -2.79 7.41 12.23
CA GLN A 130 -3.37 8.74 12.06
C GLN A 130 -2.35 9.73 11.50
N GLY A 131 -2.71 10.40 10.40
CA GLY A 131 -1.84 11.36 9.69
C GLY A 131 -0.75 10.73 8.80
N HIS A 132 -0.62 9.39 8.78
CA HIS A 132 0.37 8.66 7.98
C HIS A 132 -0.24 7.70 6.98
N LEU A 133 -1.56 7.45 7.04
CA LEU A 133 -2.28 6.58 6.12
C LEU A 133 -2.70 7.37 4.89
N GLY A 134 -2.09 7.07 3.75
CA GLY A 134 -2.30 7.79 2.48
C GLY A 134 -3.28 7.11 1.55
N HIS A 135 -3.44 5.79 1.64
CA HIS A 135 -4.35 5.02 0.80
C HIS A 135 -4.79 3.73 1.47
N CYS A 136 -5.92 3.19 1.03
CA CYS A 136 -6.41 1.87 1.43
C CYS A 136 -6.81 1.06 0.21
N HIS A 137 -6.56 -0.25 0.28
CA HIS A 137 -7.12 -1.25 -0.63
C HIS A 137 -8.07 -2.17 0.12
N ILE A 138 -9.01 -2.77 -0.59
CA ILE A 138 -9.93 -3.75 -0.04
C ILE A 138 -10.24 -4.85 -1.05
N ALA A 139 -10.11 -6.09 -0.60
CA ALA A 139 -10.64 -7.30 -1.21
C ALA A 139 -10.95 -8.33 -0.12
N SER A 140 -11.69 -9.36 -0.46
CA SER A 140 -12.04 -10.47 0.44
C SER A 140 -10.83 -11.36 0.70
N ALA A 141 -10.47 -11.56 1.94
CA ALA A 141 -9.41 -12.49 2.34
C ALA A 141 -9.88 -13.95 2.30
N GLN A 142 -11.15 -14.20 2.63
CA GLN A 142 -11.73 -15.55 2.69
C GLN A 142 -12.15 -16.07 1.30
N ASN A 143 -12.43 -15.18 0.35
CA ASN A 143 -12.92 -15.50 -0.97
C ASN A 143 -11.87 -15.27 -2.08
N HIS A 144 -10.61 -15.63 -1.81
CA HIS A 144 -9.53 -15.65 -2.81
C HIS A 144 -9.31 -14.30 -3.53
N ARG A 145 -9.30 -13.20 -2.77
CA ARG A 145 -9.11 -11.83 -3.27
C ARG A 145 -10.23 -11.36 -4.22
N LEU A 146 -11.46 -11.92 -4.10
CA LEU A 146 -12.60 -11.36 -4.82
C LEU A 146 -12.95 -9.97 -4.29
N LEU A 147 -13.63 -9.17 -5.10
CA LEU A 147 -14.13 -7.88 -4.66
C LEU A 147 -15.24 -8.06 -3.60
N PRO A 148 -15.25 -7.27 -2.51
CA PRO A 148 -16.25 -7.38 -1.45
C PRO A 148 -17.69 -7.37 -1.96
N GLN A 149 -18.53 -8.27 -1.45
CA GLN A 149 -19.93 -8.36 -1.79
C GLN A 149 -20.78 -8.51 -0.52
N PRO A 150 -22.03 -8.02 -0.50
CA PRO A 150 -22.87 -8.11 0.69
C PRO A 150 -23.28 -9.55 1.07
N TRP A 151 -22.97 -10.52 0.24
CA TRP A 151 -23.26 -11.95 0.42
C TRP A 151 -22.02 -12.84 0.57
N ASP A 152 -20.80 -12.27 0.63
CA ASP A 152 -19.54 -13.04 0.68
C ASP A 152 -19.23 -13.62 2.08
N GLY A 153 -19.94 -13.17 3.11
CA GLY A 153 -19.84 -13.67 4.47
C GLY A 153 -18.78 -13.00 5.33
N GLU A 154 -18.04 -12.03 4.79
CA GLU A 154 -17.08 -11.24 5.56
C GLU A 154 -17.71 -9.97 6.14
N ASP A 155 -17.27 -9.57 7.34
CA ASP A 155 -17.67 -8.32 7.98
C ASP A 155 -16.60 -7.24 7.79
N TYR A 156 -16.81 -6.37 6.85
CA TYR A 156 -15.89 -5.26 6.55
C TYR A 156 -16.16 -3.99 7.37
N LEU A 157 -17.32 -3.88 8.03
CA LEU A 157 -17.71 -2.66 8.75
C LEU A 157 -16.71 -2.24 9.84
N PRO A 158 -16.11 -3.15 10.64
CA PRO A 158 -15.11 -2.78 11.63
C PRO A 158 -13.88 -2.08 11.04
N PHE A 159 -13.46 -2.43 9.81
CA PHE A 159 -12.36 -1.74 9.13
C PHE A 159 -12.72 -0.28 8.83
N PHE A 160 -13.92 -0.02 8.31
CA PHE A 160 -14.38 1.35 8.06
C PHE A 160 -14.52 2.16 9.36
N GLN A 161 -14.98 1.54 10.44
CA GLN A 161 -15.04 2.17 11.76
C GLN A 161 -13.64 2.53 12.28
N ALA A 162 -12.65 1.66 12.06
CA ALA A 162 -11.26 1.94 12.40
C ALA A 162 -10.70 3.13 11.59
N LEU A 163 -10.99 3.21 10.28
CA LEU A 163 -10.61 4.35 9.45
C LEU A 163 -11.29 5.65 9.91
N GLN A 164 -12.58 5.59 10.25
CA GLN A 164 -13.32 6.73 10.78
C GLN A 164 -12.74 7.23 12.10
N SER A 165 -12.35 6.31 13.00
CA SER A 165 -11.80 6.67 14.30
C SER A 165 -10.51 7.51 14.25
N ILE A 166 -9.76 7.41 13.15
CA ILE A 166 -8.56 8.22 12.90
C ILE A 166 -8.83 9.43 11.99
N GLY A 167 -10.09 9.65 11.60
CA GLY A 167 -10.46 10.72 10.67
C GLY A 167 -9.82 10.56 9.29
N TYR A 168 -9.72 9.32 8.76
CA TYR A 168 -9.09 9.06 7.48
C TYR A 168 -9.76 9.82 6.33
N PRO A 169 -9.08 10.78 5.67
CA PRO A 169 -9.69 11.62 4.63
C PRO A 169 -9.43 11.09 3.22
N GLY A 170 -8.74 9.96 3.11
CA GLY A 170 -8.18 9.46 1.85
C GLY A 170 -9.19 8.67 1.01
N ARG A 171 -8.65 7.99 0.01
CA ARG A 171 -9.42 7.12 -0.89
C ARG A 171 -9.21 5.67 -0.51
N LEU A 172 -10.21 4.85 -0.83
CA LEU A 172 -10.15 3.40 -0.78
C LEU A 172 -10.39 2.87 -2.18
N SER A 173 -9.53 1.95 -2.63
CA SER A 173 -9.64 1.28 -3.94
C SER A 173 -10.05 -0.18 -3.75
N LEU A 174 -10.95 -0.63 -4.62
CA LEU A 174 -11.20 -2.06 -4.82
C LEU A 174 -9.99 -2.66 -5.55
N GLU A 175 -9.26 -3.55 -4.91
CA GLU A 175 -8.11 -4.22 -5.51
C GLU A 175 -8.25 -5.74 -5.38
N GLY A 176 -8.97 -6.33 -6.30
CA GLY A 176 -9.27 -7.76 -6.26
C GLY A 176 -9.50 -8.37 -7.62
N ASP A 177 -9.85 -9.65 -7.60
CA ASP A 177 -10.19 -10.39 -8.80
C ASP A 177 -11.50 -9.87 -9.41
N THR A 178 -11.43 -9.54 -10.68
CA THR A 178 -12.55 -8.96 -11.45
C THR A 178 -13.19 -9.96 -12.41
N ARG A 179 -12.93 -11.25 -12.28
CA ARG A 179 -13.49 -12.30 -13.14
C ARG A 179 -15.03 -12.31 -13.21
N GLY A 180 -15.69 -11.77 -12.17
CA GLY A 180 -17.14 -11.57 -12.16
C GLY A 180 -17.65 -10.44 -13.06
N GLY A 181 -16.75 -9.70 -13.72
CA GLY A 181 -17.08 -8.67 -14.69
C GLY A 181 -17.62 -7.36 -14.08
N LEU A 182 -18.07 -6.46 -14.96
CA LEU A 182 -18.51 -5.10 -14.57
C LEU A 182 -19.65 -5.09 -13.55
N HIS A 183 -20.54 -6.08 -13.59
CA HIS A 183 -21.65 -6.15 -12.65
C HIS A 183 -21.16 -6.34 -11.21
N GLN A 184 -20.19 -7.24 -10.98
CA GLN A 184 -19.59 -7.43 -9.66
C GLN A 184 -18.84 -6.19 -9.18
N ILE A 185 -18.12 -5.51 -10.06
CA ILE A 185 -17.43 -4.26 -9.71
C ILE A 185 -18.44 -3.20 -9.25
N ALA A 186 -19.55 -3.03 -9.99
CA ALA A 186 -20.60 -2.07 -9.62
C ALA A 186 -21.27 -2.41 -8.29
N SER A 187 -21.59 -3.69 -8.07
CA SER A 187 -22.15 -4.17 -6.81
C SER A 187 -21.20 -3.95 -5.63
N SER A 188 -19.93 -4.33 -5.78
CA SER A 188 -18.90 -4.11 -4.76
C SER A 188 -18.74 -2.63 -4.42
N LEU A 189 -18.67 -1.77 -5.44
CA LEU A 189 -18.53 -0.33 -5.23
C LEU A 189 -19.74 0.26 -4.47
N ALA A 190 -20.95 -0.18 -4.78
CA ALA A 190 -22.16 0.24 -4.07
C ALA A 190 -22.12 -0.23 -2.61
N TYR A 191 -21.73 -1.48 -2.37
CA TYR A 191 -21.62 -2.06 -1.03
C TYR A 191 -20.56 -1.34 -0.17
N VAL A 192 -19.36 -1.15 -0.70
CA VAL A 192 -18.27 -0.46 0.00
C VAL A 192 -18.64 1.01 0.33
N LYS A 193 -19.34 1.72 -0.56
CA LYS A 193 -19.87 3.06 -0.27
C LYS A 193 -20.90 3.04 0.85
N GLU A 194 -21.75 2.02 0.91
CA GLU A 194 -22.73 1.90 1.98
C GLU A 194 -22.05 1.63 3.33
N LEU A 195 -21.02 0.77 3.37
CA LEU A 195 -20.22 0.53 4.57
C LEU A 195 -19.52 1.81 5.07
N ALA A 196 -18.93 2.58 4.15
CA ALA A 196 -18.31 3.87 4.50
C ALA A 196 -19.35 4.82 5.12
N ARG A 197 -20.54 4.94 4.52
CA ARG A 197 -21.65 5.75 5.04
C ARG A 197 -22.11 5.28 6.44
N GLN A 198 -22.21 3.96 6.66
CA GLN A 198 -22.57 3.40 7.96
C GLN A 198 -21.54 3.68 9.04
N ALA A 199 -20.27 3.70 8.67
CA ALA A 199 -19.18 4.06 9.56
C ALA A 199 -19.05 5.57 9.82
N GLY A 200 -19.72 6.42 9.04
CA GLY A 200 -19.63 7.88 9.15
C GLY A 200 -18.44 8.51 8.40
N LEU A 201 -17.99 7.84 7.32
CA LEU A 201 -16.95 8.32 6.39
C LEU A 201 -17.58 9.02 5.17
#